data_e449ec18858cfc5bf7fe9f84827cdd46
#
_entry.id   e449ec18858cfc5bf7fe9f84827cdd46
#
_cell.length_a   1.000
_cell.length_b   1.000
_cell.length_c   1.000
_cell.angle_alpha   90.00
_cell.angle_beta   90.00
_cell.angle_gamma   90.00
#
_symmetry.space_group_name_H-M   'P 1'
#
loop_
_entity.id
_entity.type
_entity.pdbx_description
1 polymer ?
#
loop_
_entity_poly.entity_id
_entity_poly.type
_entity_poly.pdbx_seq_one_letter_code
_entity_poly.pdbx_strand_id
1 'polypeptide(L)'
;MSYSQSNIHPNSQNLDNNIKPIEVLMSDLKAKMKLVFHDRANIDKMATKRGLPPFVLREIMSVNPLSVCIKKEYGGRGAYTHEVLELLSTASYESLALCLTFGINSALFLQPFAKYGQEEVKAPVFKRFLEEKTMGGLMITEPDYGSDALNMQTSYTEKESKYQIKGTKHWAGLTGWAEYWLMTARRKTDSGSLQRDIDFFLVDINAPKQGIVVDEVFENLGLYAIPYGRNRIDIEVPATHKLQPHTTGIKMMLDLLHSSRMQFPGMGLGFIKRMLDEAIAHCKQRLVGGKSLLGYDQVQHRLSKLQAYYTICTAMCVNSSEKVSIDRDMAPHGLEANAVKSVITDLMQEASQSAMQLIGAKAYKLNHIVGRGTMDSRPFQIFEGSNDILYAQITEGLMKLMKRAKQNNLFQFLKGYDLTQRAADYVKNLMNFNIDMEMSQRNTVEMGKVIARTISMNQVVDLAQKGYRKDLIEGAITMLEQDITKLMAGFSFTNKTSVIEDYEENSKWIDFAKV
;
A
#
# COMPACT_ATOMS: atom_id res chain seq x y z
N MET A 1 0.27 -37.24 43.78
CA MET A 1 0.20 -35.77 43.91
C MET A 1 -0.28 -35.22 42.59
N SER A 2 -1.40 -34.59 42.64
CA SER A 2 -2.30 -34.25 41.54
C SER A 2 -1.77 -33.17 40.60
N TYR A 3 -1.75 -33.46 39.30
CA TYR A 3 -1.66 -32.44 38.26
C TYR A 3 -3.04 -31.83 38.00
N SER A 4 -3.12 -30.54 38.17
CA SER A 4 -4.30 -29.75 37.86
C SER A 4 -4.54 -29.70 36.35
N GLN A 5 -5.69 -30.15 35.90
CA GLN A 5 -6.23 -29.95 34.54
C GLN A 5 -6.57 -28.48 34.36
N SER A 6 -5.92 -27.84 33.39
CA SER A 6 -6.28 -26.52 32.90
C SER A 6 -7.59 -26.60 32.07
N ASN A 7 -8.56 -25.80 32.43
CA ASN A 7 -9.83 -25.65 31.75
C ASN A 7 -9.62 -25.16 30.29
N ILE A 8 -9.79 -26.05 29.35
CA ILE A 8 -9.94 -25.71 27.92
C ILE A 8 -11.43 -25.41 27.71
N HIS A 9 -11.75 -24.19 27.31
CA HIS A 9 -13.10 -23.81 26.96
C HIS A 9 -13.63 -24.66 25.78
N PRO A 10 -14.81 -25.30 25.88
CA PRO A 10 -15.30 -26.24 24.86
C PRO A 10 -15.83 -25.60 23.57
N ASN A 11 -15.73 -24.26 23.40
CA ASN A 11 -16.29 -23.56 22.23
C ASN A 11 -15.31 -23.35 21.06
N SER A 12 -14.03 -23.67 21.19
CA SER A 12 -13.04 -23.40 20.11
C SER A 12 -13.04 -24.45 18.99
N GLN A 13 -13.45 -25.68 19.26
CA GLN A 13 -13.45 -26.77 18.25
C GLN A 13 -14.63 -26.74 17.28
N ASN A 14 -15.75 -26.08 17.62
CA ASN A 14 -16.91 -25.99 16.73
C ASN A 14 -16.86 -24.81 15.74
N LEU A 15 -15.97 -23.86 15.92
CA LEU A 15 -15.83 -22.67 15.02
C LEU A 15 -15.06 -22.99 13.73
N ASP A 16 -14.13 -23.95 13.75
CA ASP A 16 -13.33 -24.29 12.58
C ASP A 16 -14.10 -25.07 11.49
N ASN A 17 -15.18 -25.79 11.85
CA ASN A 17 -15.94 -26.62 10.91
C ASN A 17 -16.87 -25.83 9.98
N ASN A 18 -17.04 -24.52 10.16
CA ASN A 18 -17.99 -23.70 9.37
C ASN A 18 -17.31 -22.63 8.47
N ILE A 19 -15.98 -22.50 8.52
CA ILE A 19 -15.27 -21.51 7.70
C ILE A 19 -15.00 -22.11 6.32
N LYS A 20 -15.64 -21.57 5.28
CA LYS A 20 -15.38 -21.96 3.88
C LYS A 20 -13.90 -21.84 3.53
N PRO A 21 -13.31 -22.72 2.70
CA PRO A 21 -11.96 -22.50 2.16
C PRO A 21 -11.82 -21.13 1.49
N ILE A 22 -10.61 -20.55 1.51
CA ILE A 22 -10.38 -19.20 0.94
C ILE A 22 -10.69 -19.16 -0.56
N GLU A 23 -10.41 -20.23 -1.29
CA GLU A 23 -10.68 -20.36 -2.72
C GLU A 23 -12.19 -20.23 -3.01
N VAL A 24 -13.04 -20.77 -2.14
CA VAL A 24 -14.51 -20.66 -2.26
C VAL A 24 -14.93 -19.21 -2.01
N LEU A 25 -14.42 -18.56 -0.97
CA LEU A 25 -14.72 -17.15 -0.71
C LEU A 25 -14.28 -16.26 -1.87
N MET A 26 -13.09 -16.48 -2.42
CA MET A 26 -12.59 -15.71 -3.57
C MET A 26 -13.39 -16.00 -4.84
N SER A 27 -13.86 -17.23 -5.03
CA SER A 27 -14.77 -17.57 -6.13
C SER A 27 -16.12 -16.86 -5.99
N ASP A 28 -16.70 -16.85 -4.79
CA ASP A 28 -17.94 -16.13 -4.49
C ASP A 28 -17.77 -14.61 -4.73
N LEU A 29 -16.65 -14.03 -4.30
CA LEU A 29 -16.32 -12.62 -4.52
C LEU A 29 -16.18 -12.29 -6.01
N LYS A 30 -15.45 -13.13 -6.78
CA LYS A 30 -15.31 -12.97 -8.23
C LYS A 30 -16.66 -13.04 -8.93
N ALA A 31 -17.54 -13.97 -8.52
CA ALA A 31 -18.89 -14.09 -9.07
C ALA A 31 -19.73 -12.83 -8.78
N LYS A 32 -19.64 -12.26 -7.57
CA LYS A 32 -20.31 -11.00 -7.22
C LYS A 32 -19.77 -9.82 -8.01
N MET A 33 -18.45 -9.69 -8.13
CA MET A 33 -17.84 -8.63 -8.95
C MET A 33 -18.25 -8.76 -10.41
N LYS A 34 -18.24 -9.98 -10.99
CA LYS A 34 -18.74 -10.20 -12.34
C LYS A 34 -20.19 -9.75 -12.48
N LEU A 35 -21.06 -10.15 -11.56
CA LEU A 35 -22.47 -9.77 -11.55
C LEU A 35 -22.64 -8.25 -11.59
N VAL A 36 -21.97 -7.51 -10.70
CA VAL A 36 -22.21 -6.06 -10.54
C VAL A 36 -21.38 -5.18 -11.47
N PHE A 37 -20.28 -5.69 -12.02
CA PHE A 37 -19.39 -4.91 -12.90
C PHE A 37 -19.60 -5.21 -14.39
N HIS A 38 -20.12 -6.39 -14.72
CA HIS A 38 -20.23 -6.82 -16.12
C HIS A 38 -21.66 -7.21 -16.53
N ASP A 39 -22.39 -7.94 -15.67
CA ASP A 39 -23.71 -8.47 -16.06
C ASP A 39 -24.86 -7.48 -15.79
N ARG A 40 -24.92 -6.84 -14.61
CA ARG A 40 -25.99 -5.90 -14.21
C ARG A 40 -25.63 -4.44 -14.42
N ALA A 41 -24.36 -4.12 -14.50
CA ALA A 41 -23.86 -2.78 -14.79
C ALA A 41 -22.60 -2.87 -15.64
N ASN A 42 -22.02 -1.73 -15.99
CA ASN A 42 -20.78 -1.64 -16.75
C ASN A 42 -19.76 -0.84 -15.95
N ILE A 43 -18.71 -1.53 -15.47
CA ILE A 43 -17.66 -0.91 -14.66
C ILE A 43 -16.97 0.24 -15.38
N ASP A 44 -16.79 0.13 -16.70
CA ASP A 44 -16.11 1.16 -17.50
C ASP A 44 -16.91 2.48 -17.55
N LYS A 45 -18.24 2.38 -17.49
CA LYS A 45 -19.12 3.56 -17.36
C LYS A 45 -19.21 4.06 -15.93
N MET A 46 -19.31 3.16 -14.94
CA MET A 46 -19.39 3.54 -13.52
C MET A 46 -18.12 4.23 -13.05
N ALA A 47 -16.97 3.67 -13.39
CA ALA A 47 -15.68 4.16 -12.94
C ALA A 47 -15.24 5.51 -13.55
N THR A 48 -16.03 6.07 -14.47
CA THR A 48 -15.87 7.46 -14.94
C THR A 48 -16.66 8.47 -14.10
N LYS A 49 -17.43 7.99 -13.12
CA LYS A 49 -18.23 8.80 -12.20
C LYS A 49 -17.70 8.65 -10.78
N ARG A 50 -17.93 9.66 -9.95
CA ARG A 50 -17.54 9.61 -8.55
C ARG A 50 -18.51 8.77 -7.72
N GLY A 51 -17.94 7.98 -6.80
CA GLY A 51 -18.68 7.06 -5.95
C GLY A 51 -19.03 5.74 -6.64
N LEU A 52 -19.60 4.84 -5.87
CA LEU A 52 -20.18 3.57 -6.36
C LEU A 52 -21.69 3.57 -6.08
N PRO A 53 -22.50 3.06 -6.99
CA PRO A 53 -23.91 2.83 -6.69
C PRO A 53 -24.05 1.95 -5.45
N PRO A 54 -24.94 2.27 -4.48
CA PRO A 54 -25.07 1.52 -3.22
C PRO A 54 -25.30 0.02 -3.42
N PHE A 55 -26.01 -0.40 -4.46
CA PHE A 55 -26.25 -1.81 -4.75
C PHE A 55 -24.97 -2.58 -5.08
N VAL A 56 -23.99 -1.92 -5.72
CA VAL A 56 -22.70 -2.55 -6.09
C VAL A 56 -21.94 -2.94 -4.83
N LEU A 57 -21.78 -1.99 -3.91
CA LEU A 57 -21.07 -2.23 -2.66
C LEU A 57 -21.82 -3.28 -1.80
N ARG A 58 -23.15 -3.18 -1.70
CA ARG A 58 -23.98 -4.13 -0.95
C ARG A 58 -23.83 -5.58 -1.49
N GLU A 59 -23.86 -5.78 -2.79
CA GLU A 59 -23.68 -7.11 -3.39
C GLU A 59 -22.27 -7.67 -3.15
N ILE A 60 -21.23 -6.84 -3.29
CA ILE A 60 -19.86 -7.25 -3.02
C ILE A 60 -19.68 -7.59 -1.53
N MET A 61 -20.18 -6.75 -0.63
CA MET A 61 -20.07 -6.96 0.82
C MET A 61 -20.92 -8.14 1.32
N SER A 62 -21.91 -8.61 0.54
CA SER A 62 -22.77 -9.74 0.93
C SER A 62 -22.02 -11.05 1.16
N VAL A 63 -20.83 -11.23 0.57
CA VAL A 63 -19.98 -12.41 0.77
C VAL A 63 -18.99 -12.26 1.94
N ASN A 64 -19.06 -11.19 2.71
CA ASN A 64 -18.19 -10.92 3.86
C ASN A 64 -16.68 -10.88 3.53
N PRO A 65 -16.24 -10.13 2.50
CA PRO A 65 -14.82 -10.12 2.12
C PRO A 65 -13.91 -9.64 3.25
N LEU A 66 -14.35 -8.73 4.11
CA LEU A 66 -13.57 -8.22 5.24
C LEU A 66 -13.41 -9.23 6.39
N SER A 67 -14.12 -10.35 6.38
CA SER A 67 -13.93 -11.43 7.36
C SER A 67 -12.49 -11.98 7.36
N VAL A 68 -11.77 -11.89 6.24
CA VAL A 68 -10.35 -12.29 6.15
C VAL A 68 -9.43 -11.45 7.05
N CYS A 69 -9.86 -10.24 7.41
CA CYS A 69 -9.09 -9.28 8.20
C CYS A 69 -9.40 -9.36 9.71
N ILE A 70 -10.32 -10.23 10.12
CA ILE A 70 -10.82 -10.35 11.50
C ILE A 70 -10.33 -11.67 12.09
N LYS A 71 -9.87 -11.65 13.35
CA LYS A 71 -9.44 -12.83 14.08
C LYS A 71 -10.60 -13.82 14.30
N LYS A 72 -10.29 -15.13 14.40
CA LYS A 72 -11.29 -16.19 14.64
C LYS A 72 -12.10 -15.99 15.91
N GLU A 73 -11.46 -15.50 16.96
CA GLU A 73 -12.11 -15.21 18.25
C GLU A 73 -13.26 -14.21 18.17
N TYR A 74 -13.26 -13.35 17.13
CA TYR A 74 -14.34 -12.39 16.85
C TYR A 74 -15.25 -12.83 15.67
N GLY A 75 -15.16 -14.10 15.25
CA GLY A 75 -15.99 -14.64 14.17
C GLY A 75 -15.45 -14.43 12.76
N GLY A 76 -14.24 -13.94 12.62
CA GLY A 76 -13.55 -13.80 11.34
C GLY A 76 -12.81 -15.06 10.91
N ARG A 77 -11.99 -14.95 9.86
CA ARG A 77 -11.25 -16.08 9.28
C ARG A 77 -9.87 -16.30 9.92
N GLY A 78 -9.33 -15.32 10.65
CA GLY A 78 -8.05 -15.43 11.35
C GLY A 78 -7.05 -14.32 11.06
N ALA A 79 -7.39 -13.37 10.19
CA ALA A 79 -6.53 -12.25 9.78
C ALA A 79 -5.15 -12.72 9.22
N TYR A 80 -5.15 -13.83 8.48
CA TYR A 80 -3.95 -14.38 7.85
C TYR A 80 -3.51 -13.51 6.67
N THR A 81 -2.22 -13.17 6.64
CA THR A 81 -1.67 -12.26 5.60
C THR A 81 -1.87 -12.79 4.19
N HIS A 82 -1.69 -14.10 3.95
CA HIS A 82 -1.90 -14.69 2.61
C HIS A 82 -3.35 -14.53 2.12
N GLU A 83 -4.36 -14.70 3.00
CA GLU A 83 -5.77 -14.49 2.64
C GLU A 83 -6.07 -13.01 2.34
N VAL A 84 -5.47 -12.08 3.11
CA VAL A 84 -5.58 -10.64 2.85
C VAL A 84 -4.96 -10.27 1.50
N LEU A 85 -3.76 -10.78 1.19
CA LEU A 85 -3.11 -10.54 -0.11
C LEU A 85 -3.94 -11.09 -1.27
N GLU A 86 -4.58 -12.24 -1.11
CA GLU A 86 -5.45 -12.83 -2.12
C GLU A 86 -6.74 -12.02 -2.33
N LEU A 87 -7.36 -11.53 -1.25
CA LEU A 87 -8.48 -10.60 -1.33
C LEU A 87 -8.11 -9.35 -2.13
N LEU A 88 -6.98 -8.72 -1.78
CA LEU A 88 -6.50 -7.51 -2.44
C LEU A 88 -6.16 -7.77 -3.92
N SER A 89 -5.52 -8.88 -4.23
CA SER A 89 -5.21 -9.27 -5.61
C SER A 89 -6.48 -9.54 -6.43
N THR A 90 -7.44 -10.23 -5.85
CA THR A 90 -8.73 -10.51 -6.51
C THR A 90 -9.49 -9.21 -6.81
N ALA A 91 -9.54 -8.28 -5.88
CA ALA A 91 -10.23 -7.01 -6.06
C ALA A 91 -9.51 -6.08 -7.04
N SER A 92 -8.17 -5.99 -6.97
CA SER A 92 -7.38 -5.08 -7.81
C SER A 92 -7.36 -5.49 -9.29
N TYR A 93 -7.59 -6.74 -9.59
CA TYR A 93 -7.75 -7.20 -10.97
C TYR A 93 -8.96 -6.54 -11.67
N GLU A 94 -10.05 -6.31 -10.96
CA GLU A 94 -11.25 -5.67 -11.49
C GLU A 94 -11.29 -4.15 -11.25
N SER A 95 -10.90 -3.71 -10.05
CA SER A 95 -10.97 -2.30 -9.64
C SER A 95 -9.94 -1.99 -8.55
N LEU A 96 -8.98 -1.12 -8.90
CA LEU A 96 -7.98 -0.66 -7.93
C LEU A 96 -8.61 0.18 -6.81
N ALA A 97 -9.69 0.91 -7.10
CA ALA A 97 -10.45 1.65 -6.10
C ALA A 97 -11.17 0.72 -5.10
N LEU A 98 -11.78 -0.38 -5.57
CA LEU A 98 -12.37 -1.38 -4.68
C LEU A 98 -11.31 -2.08 -3.83
N CYS A 99 -10.19 -2.44 -4.44
CA CYS A 99 -9.05 -3.00 -3.73
C CYS A 99 -8.58 -2.08 -2.60
N LEU A 100 -8.44 -0.78 -2.88
CA LEU A 100 -8.03 0.20 -1.87
C LEU A 100 -9.09 0.38 -0.78
N THR A 101 -10.38 0.27 -1.09
CA THR A 101 -11.46 0.21 -0.07
C THR A 101 -11.20 -0.93 0.91
N PHE A 102 -10.88 -2.13 0.41
CA PHE A 102 -10.54 -3.27 1.27
C PHE A 102 -9.22 -3.06 2.03
N GLY A 103 -8.19 -2.49 1.37
CA GLY A 103 -6.91 -2.19 1.99
C GLY A 103 -7.01 -1.20 3.15
N ILE A 104 -7.81 -0.14 3.00
CA ILE A 104 -8.08 0.83 4.07
C ILE A 104 -8.76 0.13 5.26
N ASN A 105 -9.81 -0.65 4.98
CA ASN A 105 -10.51 -1.39 6.05
C ASN A 105 -9.60 -2.41 6.74
N SER A 106 -8.79 -3.15 5.99
CA SER A 106 -7.88 -4.17 6.51
C SER A 106 -6.71 -3.56 7.28
N ALA A 107 -5.79 -2.95 6.55
CA ALA A 107 -4.48 -2.54 7.06
C ALA A 107 -4.54 -1.30 7.94
N LEU A 108 -5.46 -0.37 7.66
CA LEU A 108 -5.52 0.91 8.34
C LEU A 108 -6.57 0.97 9.44
N PHE A 109 -7.47 -0.01 9.53
CA PHE A 109 -8.49 -0.05 10.57
C PHE A 109 -8.55 -1.39 11.32
N LEU A 110 -8.96 -2.49 10.68
CA LEU A 110 -9.28 -3.76 11.37
C LEU A 110 -8.08 -4.38 12.06
N GLN A 111 -6.93 -4.45 11.39
CA GLN A 111 -5.71 -5.05 11.95
C GLN A 111 -5.13 -4.23 13.11
N PRO A 112 -4.88 -2.91 13.00
CA PRO A 112 -4.41 -2.12 14.13
C PRO A 112 -5.42 -2.06 15.27
N PHE A 113 -6.74 -2.03 14.99
CA PHE A 113 -7.77 -2.09 16.01
C PHE A 113 -7.77 -3.44 16.74
N ALA A 114 -7.62 -4.57 16.04
CA ALA A 114 -7.48 -5.88 16.65
C ALA A 114 -6.26 -5.99 17.57
N LYS A 115 -5.15 -5.33 17.17
CA LYS A 115 -3.89 -5.37 17.92
C LYS A 115 -3.88 -4.43 19.14
N TYR A 116 -4.37 -3.22 18.99
CA TYR A 116 -4.20 -2.12 19.94
C TYR A 116 -5.48 -1.62 20.59
N GLY A 117 -6.65 -2.02 20.11
CA GLY A 117 -7.94 -1.69 20.74
C GLY A 117 -8.06 -2.30 22.14
N GLN A 118 -8.83 -1.67 23.01
CA GLN A 118 -9.16 -2.25 24.33
C GLN A 118 -10.14 -3.42 24.16
N GLU A 119 -9.99 -4.48 24.95
CA GLU A 119 -10.74 -5.74 24.76
C GLU A 119 -12.26 -5.55 24.81
N GLU A 120 -12.74 -4.69 25.71
CA GLU A 120 -14.17 -4.46 25.90
C GLU A 120 -14.89 -3.85 24.69
N VAL A 121 -14.16 -3.16 23.79
CA VAL A 121 -14.73 -2.54 22.58
C VAL A 121 -14.52 -3.34 21.30
N LYS A 122 -13.67 -4.37 21.31
CA LYS A 122 -13.33 -5.14 20.11
C LYS A 122 -14.51 -5.96 19.59
N ALA A 123 -15.11 -6.80 20.44
CA ALA A 123 -16.16 -7.72 20.03
C ALA A 123 -17.38 -7.02 19.41
N PRO A 124 -17.95 -5.93 20.00
CA PRO A 124 -19.05 -5.21 19.38
C PRO A 124 -18.72 -4.62 18.01
N VAL A 125 -17.50 -4.05 17.84
CA VAL A 125 -17.09 -3.46 16.56
C VAL A 125 -16.93 -4.54 15.49
N PHE A 126 -16.21 -5.63 15.77
CA PHE A 126 -16.04 -6.71 14.78
C PHE A 126 -17.36 -7.38 14.40
N LYS A 127 -18.28 -7.51 15.36
CA LYS A 127 -19.64 -8.02 15.09
C LYS A 127 -20.35 -7.16 14.04
N ARG A 128 -20.31 -5.82 14.17
CA ARG A 128 -20.93 -4.91 13.20
C ARG A 128 -20.30 -5.02 11.81
N PHE A 129 -18.99 -5.20 11.71
CA PHE A 129 -18.32 -5.47 10.42
C PHE A 129 -18.82 -6.75 9.75
N LEU A 130 -19.04 -7.81 10.52
CA LEU A 130 -19.48 -9.11 10.00
C LEU A 130 -20.98 -9.15 9.68
N GLU A 131 -21.82 -8.53 10.50
CA GLU A 131 -23.29 -8.60 10.38
C GLU A 131 -23.85 -7.42 9.58
N GLU A 132 -23.47 -6.18 9.93
CA GLU A 132 -24.02 -4.95 9.34
C GLU A 132 -23.22 -4.46 8.11
N LYS A 133 -22.04 -5.05 7.85
CA LYS A 133 -21.14 -4.69 6.74
C LYS A 133 -20.63 -3.25 6.84
N THR A 134 -20.40 -2.77 8.05
CA THR A 134 -19.84 -1.46 8.33
C THR A 134 -18.42 -1.34 7.74
N MET A 135 -17.95 -0.12 7.60
CA MET A 135 -16.60 0.19 7.12
C MET A 135 -15.84 1.04 8.13
N GLY A 136 -14.53 0.87 8.12
CA GLY A 136 -13.61 1.65 8.95
C GLY A 136 -12.49 2.29 8.14
N GLY A 137 -11.99 3.41 8.61
CA GLY A 137 -10.91 4.15 7.98
C GLY A 137 -9.93 4.73 9.00
N LEU A 138 -8.92 5.43 8.48
CA LEU A 138 -7.87 6.06 9.26
C LEU A 138 -7.77 7.54 8.92
N MET A 139 -7.68 8.39 9.94
CA MET A 139 -7.47 9.83 9.82
C MET A 139 -6.15 10.23 10.48
N ILE A 140 -5.07 10.42 9.69
CA ILE A 140 -3.76 10.91 10.13
C ILE A 140 -3.50 12.31 9.58
N THR A 141 -3.53 12.44 8.25
CA THR A 141 -3.09 13.62 7.49
C THR A 141 -3.93 14.86 7.83
N GLU A 142 -3.28 16.02 7.85
CA GLU A 142 -3.89 17.33 8.01
C GLU A 142 -3.49 18.24 6.84
N PRO A 143 -4.17 19.40 6.62
CA PRO A 143 -3.90 20.24 5.45
C PRO A 143 -2.43 20.58 5.23
N ASP A 144 -1.69 20.93 6.28
CA ASP A 144 -0.28 21.34 6.21
C ASP A 144 0.70 20.25 6.68
N TYR A 145 0.19 19.09 7.13
CA TYR A 145 0.98 18.03 7.77
C TYR A 145 0.76 16.67 7.10
N GLY A 146 1.23 16.54 5.85
CA GLY A 146 1.25 15.28 5.10
C GLY A 146 2.50 14.47 5.42
N SER A 147 3.65 14.84 4.83
CA SER A 147 4.93 14.19 5.10
C SER A 147 5.46 14.47 6.51
N ASP A 148 5.12 15.61 7.08
CA ASP A 148 5.46 16.03 8.45
C ASP A 148 4.35 15.67 9.45
N ALA A 149 3.86 14.43 9.39
CA ALA A 149 2.73 13.95 10.19
C ALA A 149 2.96 14.03 11.70
N LEU A 150 4.22 14.04 12.16
CA LEU A 150 4.53 14.16 13.59
C LEU A 150 4.22 15.56 14.17
N ASN A 151 4.08 16.56 13.32
CA ASN A 151 3.73 17.93 13.71
C ASN A 151 2.24 18.25 13.58
N MET A 152 1.38 17.24 13.38
CA MET A 152 -0.08 17.42 13.30
C MET A 152 -0.63 18.27 14.44
N GLN A 153 -1.71 19.00 14.18
CA GLN A 153 -2.30 19.96 15.11
C GLN A 153 -3.60 19.48 15.77
N THR A 154 -4.26 18.45 15.21
CA THR A 154 -5.40 17.82 15.89
C THR A 154 -4.99 17.42 17.28
N SER A 155 -5.74 17.88 18.26
CA SER A 155 -5.40 17.70 19.67
C SER A 155 -6.55 17.18 20.49
N TYR A 156 -6.22 16.60 21.63
CA TYR A 156 -7.22 16.17 22.60
C TYR A 156 -6.91 16.66 24.00
N THR A 157 -7.97 16.83 24.79
CA THR A 157 -7.92 17.04 26.23
C THR A 157 -8.70 15.94 26.93
N GLU A 158 -8.24 15.55 28.11
CA GLU A 158 -8.89 14.57 28.96
C GLU A 158 -9.82 15.27 29.94
N LYS A 159 -11.07 14.82 30.01
CA LYS A 159 -12.08 15.31 30.96
C LYS A 159 -12.82 14.12 31.55
N GLU A 160 -12.65 13.89 32.86
CA GLU A 160 -13.23 12.76 33.55
C GLU A 160 -12.86 11.43 32.86
N SER A 161 -13.84 10.68 32.34
CA SER A 161 -13.66 9.41 31.64
C SER A 161 -13.76 9.53 30.11
N LYS A 162 -13.53 10.74 29.54
CA LYS A 162 -13.69 11.02 28.12
C LYS A 162 -12.52 11.84 27.58
N TYR A 163 -12.34 11.76 26.28
CA TYR A 163 -11.41 12.60 25.52
C TYR A 163 -12.21 13.51 24.58
N GLN A 164 -11.96 14.82 24.66
CA GLN A 164 -12.46 15.77 23.67
C GLN A 164 -11.37 15.99 22.62
N ILE A 165 -11.69 15.71 21.35
CA ILE A 165 -10.77 15.78 20.23
C ILE A 165 -11.24 16.89 19.28
N LYS A 166 -10.30 17.80 18.89
CA LYS A 166 -10.57 18.90 17.96
C LYS A 166 -9.46 19.05 16.93
N GLY A 167 -9.85 19.32 15.69
CA GLY A 167 -8.91 19.55 14.60
C GLY A 167 -9.52 19.45 13.23
N THR A 168 -8.66 19.28 12.21
CA THR A 168 -9.07 19.06 10.81
C THR A 168 -8.25 17.93 10.23
N LYS A 169 -8.91 16.94 9.64
CA LYS A 169 -8.27 15.82 8.94
C LYS A 169 -8.48 15.93 7.44
N HIS A 170 -7.45 15.60 6.68
CA HIS A 170 -7.36 15.81 5.24
C HIS A 170 -7.00 14.50 4.54
N TRP A 171 -7.44 14.30 3.29
CA TRP A 171 -7.18 13.10 2.50
C TRP A 171 -7.62 11.80 3.17
N ALA A 172 -8.64 11.86 4.02
CA ALA A 172 -9.20 10.64 4.61
C ALA A 172 -9.96 9.84 3.53
N GLY A 173 -9.46 8.66 3.19
CA GLY A 173 -10.16 7.74 2.30
C GLY A 173 -11.40 7.17 2.99
N LEU A 174 -12.50 7.00 2.25
CA LEU A 174 -13.84 6.63 2.74
C LEU A 174 -14.56 7.75 3.50
N THR A 175 -14.17 9.02 3.32
CA THR A 175 -14.90 10.19 3.84
C THR A 175 -16.39 10.11 3.50
N GLY A 176 -17.25 10.18 4.51
CA GLY A 176 -18.71 10.08 4.35
C GLY A 176 -19.24 8.65 4.14
N TRP A 177 -18.37 7.63 4.09
CA TRP A 177 -18.75 6.22 3.95
C TRP A 177 -18.45 5.40 5.20
N ALA A 178 -17.25 5.61 5.82
CA ALA A 178 -16.86 4.84 6.99
C ALA A 178 -17.67 5.23 8.23
N GLU A 179 -18.20 4.23 8.93
CA GLU A 179 -18.89 4.38 10.22
C GLU A 179 -17.90 4.43 11.38
N TYR A 180 -16.73 3.81 11.21
CA TYR A 180 -15.68 3.80 12.20
C TYR A 180 -14.39 4.48 11.70
N TRP A 181 -13.73 5.18 12.62
CA TRP A 181 -12.43 5.79 12.31
C TRP A 181 -11.41 5.49 13.40
N LEU A 182 -10.20 5.16 13.00
CA LEU A 182 -9.02 5.37 13.83
C LEU A 182 -8.52 6.78 13.58
N MET A 183 -8.52 7.60 14.60
CA MET A 183 -8.17 9.02 14.48
C MET A 183 -6.95 9.34 15.33
N THR A 184 -5.98 10.03 14.76
CA THR A 184 -4.79 10.48 15.47
C THR A 184 -4.97 11.87 16.04
N ALA A 185 -4.47 12.07 17.28
CA ALA A 185 -4.42 13.37 17.92
C ALA A 185 -3.24 13.45 18.91
N ARG A 186 -2.78 14.66 19.21
CA ARG A 186 -1.75 14.95 20.21
C ARG A 186 -2.37 15.47 21.49
N ARG A 187 -1.84 15.06 22.64
CA ARG A 187 -2.32 15.57 23.93
C ARG A 187 -2.01 17.06 24.07
N LYS A 188 -3.02 17.85 24.37
CA LYS A 188 -2.85 19.25 24.73
C LYS A 188 -2.62 19.35 26.24
N THR A 189 -1.54 20.01 26.63
CA THR A 189 -1.20 20.25 28.04
C THR A 189 -2.02 21.40 28.61
N ASP A 190 -2.03 21.56 29.93
CA ASP A 190 -2.70 22.67 30.60
C ASP A 190 -2.12 24.02 30.20
N SER A 191 -0.83 24.07 29.83
CA SER A 191 -0.18 25.27 29.27
C SER A 191 -0.57 25.56 27.81
N GLY A 192 -1.37 24.69 27.17
CA GLY A 192 -1.81 24.83 25.78
C GLY A 192 -0.84 24.27 24.74
N SER A 193 0.34 23.79 25.13
CA SER A 193 1.30 23.14 24.22
C SER A 193 0.88 21.71 23.84
N LEU A 194 1.34 21.21 22.68
CA LEU A 194 1.07 19.85 22.23
C LEU A 194 2.22 18.92 22.58
N GLN A 195 1.92 17.77 23.17
CA GLN A 195 2.92 16.72 23.41
C GLN A 195 3.45 16.17 22.08
N ARG A 196 4.68 15.64 22.11
CA ARG A 196 5.35 15.12 20.91
C ARG A 196 4.74 13.81 20.42
N ASP A 197 4.27 12.95 21.34
CA ASP A 197 3.70 11.65 20.99
C ASP A 197 2.28 11.79 20.40
N ILE A 198 1.84 10.77 19.70
CA ILE A 198 0.57 10.73 18.99
C ILE A 198 -0.25 9.60 19.58
N ASP A 199 -1.50 9.87 19.91
CA ASP A 199 -2.47 8.86 20.35
C ASP A 199 -3.48 8.56 19.25
N PHE A 200 -4.03 7.36 19.29
CA PHE A 200 -5.07 6.89 18.37
C PHE A 200 -6.36 6.63 19.12
N PHE A 201 -7.46 7.01 18.51
CA PHE A 201 -8.80 6.89 19.08
C PHE A 201 -9.73 6.18 18.11
N LEU A 202 -10.49 5.20 18.63
CA LEU A 202 -11.64 4.65 17.94
C LEU A 202 -12.79 5.67 17.99
N VAL A 203 -13.33 6.02 16.84
CA VAL A 203 -14.47 6.93 16.71
C VAL A 203 -15.59 6.19 15.99
N ASP A 204 -16.77 6.13 16.60
CA ASP A 204 -18.01 5.64 15.97
C ASP A 204 -18.85 6.87 15.61
N ILE A 205 -19.10 7.10 14.31
CA ILE A 205 -19.88 8.26 13.87
C ILE A 205 -21.35 8.22 14.29
N ASN A 206 -21.86 7.04 14.63
CA ASN A 206 -23.24 6.85 15.09
C ASN A 206 -23.41 7.07 16.61
N ALA A 207 -22.31 7.29 17.35
CA ALA A 207 -22.38 7.59 18.76
C ALA A 207 -22.94 9.01 19.02
N PRO A 208 -23.64 9.23 20.15
CA PRO A 208 -24.14 10.56 20.50
C PRO A 208 -23.01 11.61 20.55
N LYS A 209 -23.31 12.86 20.15
CA LYS A 209 -22.39 14.01 20.17
C LYS A 209 -21.16 13.87 19.25
N GLN A 210 -21.29 13.15 18.15
CA GLN A 210 -20.24 13.13 17.14
C GLN A 210 -20.30 14.38 16.25
N GLY A 211 -19.19 15.12 16.21
CA GLY A 211 -19.03 16.35 15.43
C GLY A 211 -17.99 16.18 14.33
N ILE A 212 -18.08 15.09 13.53
CA ILE A 212 -17.34 14.97 12.28
C ILE A 212 -18.18 15.58 11.16
N VAL A 213 -17.68 16.68 10.61
CA VAL A 213 -18.32 17.37 9.49
C VAL A 213 -17.44 17.23 8.26
N VAL A 214 -18.00 16.68 7.20
CA VAL A 214 -17.35 16.63 5.89
C VAL A 214 -17.42 18.04 5.29
N ASP A 215 -16.31 18.76 5.29
CA ASP A 215 -16.22 20.11 4.73
C ASP A 215 -16.10 20.07 3.20
N GLU A 216 -15.42 19.02 2.67
CA GLU A 216 -15.18 18.90 1.24
C GLU A 216 -14.92 17.44 0.86
N VAL A 217 -15.48 17.00 -0.26
CA VAL A 217 -15.11 15.76 -0.95
C VAL A 217 -14.29 16.16 -2.17
N PHE A 218 -13.08 15.63 -2.29
CA PHE A 218 -12.12 16.07 -3.29
C PHE A 218 -12.43 15.55 -4.69
N GLU A 219 -12.16 16.38 -5.68
CA GLU A 219 -12.17 16.02 -7.10
C GLU A 219 -10.80 15.50 -7.56
N ASN A 220 -10.37 14.37 -6.96
CA ASN A 220 -9.09 13.74 -7.23
C ASN A 220 -8.99 13.18 -8.67
N LEU A 221 -7.75 13.04 -9.17
CA LEU A 221 -7.42 12.67 -10.54
C LEU A 221 -7.80 11.22 -10.91
N GLY A 222 -7.84 10.31 -9.98
CA GLY A 222 -8.19 8.89 -10.16
C GLY A 222 -8.91 8.35 -8.95
N LEU A 223 -9.12 7.02 -8.87
CA LEU A 223 -9.81 6.37 -7.76
C LEU A 223 -11.22 6.92 -7.51
N TYR A 224 -11.96 7.23 -8.55
CA TYR A 224 -13.26 7.91 -8.48
C TYR A 224 -14.30 7.18 -7.64
N ALA A 225 -14.17 5.86 -7.49
CA ALA A 225 -15.09 5.06 -6.70
C ALA A 225 -14.87 5.17 -5.18
N ILE A 226 -13.79 5.81 -4.73
CA ILE A 226 -13.52 6.06 -3.31
C ILE A 226 -13.61 7.56 -3.03
N PRO A 227 -14.43 8.00 -2.05
CA PRO A 227 -14.42 9.39 -1.61
C PRO A 227 -13.17 9.67 -0.75
N TYR A 228 -12.49 10.75 -1.06
CA TYR A 228 -11.47 11.39 -0.22
C TYR A 228 -11.93 12.77 0.15
N GLY A 229 -11.62 13.24 1.36
CA GLY A 229 -12.12 14.55 1.75
C GLY A 229 -11.38 15.19 2.91
N ARG A 230 -11.84 16.40 3.23
CA ARG A 230 -11.48 17.16 4.42
C ARG A 230 -12.62 17.06 5.43
N ASN A 231 -12.24 16.73 6.67
CA ASN A 231 -13.16 16.50 7.77
C ASN A 231 -12.77 17.40 8.94
N ARG A 232 -13.71 18.21 9.40
CA ARG A 232 -13.58 18.99 10.63
C ARG A 232 -14.06 18.17 11.80
N ILE A 233 -13.30 18.20 12.88
CA ILE A 233 -13.44 17.30 14.03
C ILE A 233 -13.71 18.13 15.29
N ASP A 234 -14.82 17.85 15.97
CA ASP A 234 -15.13 18.29 17.33
C ASP A 234 -15.97 17.21 18.02
N ILE A 235 -15.31 16.24 18.63
CA ILE A 235 -15.92 15.01 19.13
C ILE A 235 -15.54 14.70 20.56
N GLU A 236 -16.41 13.96 21.26
CA GLU A 236 -16.11 13.31 22.54
C GLU A 236 -16.07 11.80 22.35
N VAL A 237 -15.02 11.14 22.86
CA VAL A 237 -14.90 9.69 22.86
C VAL A 237 -14.66 9.16 24.26
N PRO A 238 -15.21 7.98 24.64
CA PRO A 238 -14.94 7.35 25.93
C PRO A 238 -13.47 7.01 26.11
N ALA A 239 -12.99 6.92 27.36
CA ALA A 239 -11.60 6.52 27.66
C ALA A 239 -11.25 5.14 27.10
N THR A 240 -12.22 4.22 27.04
CA THR A 240 -12.09 2.88 26.46
C THR A 240 -11.82 2.85 24.96
N HIS A 241 -12.05 3.96 24.27
CA HIS A 241 -11.82 4.11 22.84
C HIS A 241 -10.38 4.57 22.49
N LYS A 242 -9.56 4.92 23.47
CA LYS A 242 -8.15 5.20 23.23
C LYS A 242 -7.39 3.88 23.01
N LEU A 243 -6.69 3.73 21.88
CA LEU A 243 -5.86 2.58 21.59
C LEU A 243 -4.66 2.52 22.54
N GLN A 244 -4.22 1.32 22.87
CA GLN A 244 -3.13 1.08 23.81
C GLN A 244 -1.86 0.66 23.07
N PRO A 245 -0.90 1.58 22.83
CA PRO A 245 0.37 1.24 22.22
C PRO A 245 1.21 0.40 23.19
N HIS A 246 1.99 -0.57 22.67
CA HIS A 246 2.91 -1.35 23.51
C HIS A 246 4.03 -0.48 24.13
N THR A 247 4.38 0.64 23.48
CA THR A 247 5.41 1.58 23.96
C THR A 247 4.96 3.04 23.77
N THR A 248 4.97 3.55 22.52
CA THR A 248 4.56 4.92 22.17
C THR A 248 3.60 4.91 20.99
N GLY A 249 2.76 5.93 20.86
CA GLY A 249 1.85 6.06 19.74
C GLY A 249 2.58 6.24 18.39
N ILE A 250 3.76 6.88 18.41
CA ILE A 250 4.62 6.97 17.20
C ILE A 250 5.07 5.58 16.75
N LYS A 251 5.49 4.69 17.66
CA LYS A 251 5.86 3.32 17.29
C LYS A 251 4.66 2.50 16.80
N MET A 252 3.49 2.68 17.40
CA MET A 252 2.24 2.08 16.92
C MET A 252 1.92 2.56 15.50
N MET A 253 2.10 3.84 15.20
CA MET A 253 1.93 4.40 13.85
C MET A 253 2.91 3.76 12.85
N LEU A 254 4.17 3.58 13.23
CA LEU A 254 5.16 2.90 12.38
C LEU A 254 4.82 1.43 12.16
N ASP A 255 4.38 0.70 13.18
CA ASP A 255 3.92 -0.68 13.05
C ASP A 255 2.75 -0.80 12.08
N LEU A 256 1.75 0.06 12.22
CA LEU A 256 0.59 0.14 11.33
C LEU A 256 1.02 0.42 9.89
N LEU A 257 1.83 1.45 9.65
CA LEU A 257 2.24 1.83 8.30
C LEU A 257 3.14 0.78 7.65
N HIS A 258 4.05 0.16 8.40
CA HIS A 258 4.92 -0.89 7.86
C HIS A 258 4.12 -2.17 7.56
N SER A 259 3.16 -2.54 8.42
CA SER A 259 2.25 -3.66 8.17
C SER A 259 1.40 -3.41 6.92
N SER A 260 0.88 -2.19 6.75
CA SER A 260 0.13 -1.78 5.55
C SER A 260 0.99 -1.89 4.29
N ARG A 261 2.21 -1.33 4.30
CA ARG A 261 3.14 -1.36 3.15
C ARG A 261 3.46 -2.78 2.69
N MET A 262 3.53 -3.74 3.60
CA MET A 262 3.73 -5.15 3.26
C MET A 262 2.49 -5.83 2.64
N GLN A 263 1.34 -5.16 2.55
CA GLN A 263 0.15 -5.63 1.85
C GLN A 263 0.01 -5.07 0.43
N PHE A 264 0.80 -4.05 0.05
CA PHE A 264 0.82 -3.50 -1.30
C PHE A 264 1.11 -4.53 -2.40
N PRO A 265 1.93 -5.58 -2.18
CA PRO A 265 2.11 -6.63 -3.19
C PRO A 265 0.81 -7.28 -3.64
N GLY A 266 -0.15 -7.52 -2.75
CA GLY A 266 -1.47 -8.04 -3.13
C GLY A 266 -2.23 -7.08 -4.05
N MET A 267 -2.18 -5.77 -3.76
CA MET A 267 -2.79 -4.75 -4.63
C MET A 267 -2.11 -4.69 -6.00
N GLY A 268 -0.77 -4.74 -6.03
CA GLY A 268 0.03 -4.73 -7.26
C GLY A 268 -0.16 -5.99 -8.10
N LEU A 269 -0.27 -7.16 -7.47
CA LEU A 269 -0.34 -8.45 -8.15
C LEU A 269 -1.54 -8.54 -9.09
N GLY A 270 -2.75 -8.28 -8.59
CA GLY A 270 -3.96 -8.32 -9.41
C GLY A 270 -3.98 -7.22 -10.47
N PHE A 271 -3.57 -6.01 -10.09
CA PHE A 271 -3.52 -4.87 -11.00
C PHE A 271 -2.55 -5.09 -12.17
N ILE A 272 -1.31 -5.49 -11.89
CA ILE A 272 -0.29 -5.74 -12.94
C ILE A 272 -0.72 -6.92 -13.82
N LYS A 273 -1.30 -7.97 -13.21
CA LYS A 273 -1.88 -9.07 -13.98
C LYS A 273 -2.92 -8.57 -14.96
N ARG A 274 -3.83 -7.69 -14.55
CA ARG A 274 -4.84 -7.12 -15.45
C ARG A 274 -4.21 -6.32 -16.59
N MET A 275 -3.21 -5.49 -16.31
CA MET A 275 -2.50 -4.73 -17.35
C MET A 275 -1.82 -5.66 -18.36
N LEU A 276 -1.21 -6.75 -17.89
CA LEU A 276 -0.57 -7.76 -18.72
C LEU A 276 -1.59 -8.51 -19.58
N ASP A 277 -2.70 -8.98 -19.02
CA ASP A 277 -3.74 -9.73 -19.72
C ASP A 277 -4.36 -8.88 -20.84
N GLU A 278 -4.70 -7.62 -20.58
CA GLU A 278 -5.22 -6.66 -21.58
C GLU A 278 -4.21 -6.40 -22.70
N ALA A 279 -2.94 -6.20 -22.36
CA ALA A 279 -1.89 -5.95 -23.34
C ALA A 279 -1.63 -7.19 -24.22
N ILE A 280 -1.55 -8.40 -23.64
CA ILE A 280 -1.38 -9.63 -24.39
C ILE A 280 -2.56 -9.87 -25.33
N ALA A 281 -3.80 -9.74 -24.83
CA ALA A 281 -5.00 -9.94 -25.63
C ALA A 281 -5.03 -8.99 -26.83
N HIS A 282 -4.73 -7.71 -26.61
CA HIS A 282 -4.65 -6.72 -27.68
C HIS A 282 -3.56 -7.06 -28.71
N CYS A 283 -2.34 -7.37 -28.24
CA CYS A 283 -1.19 -7.63 -29.12
C CYS A 283 -1.35 -8.91 -29.95
N LYS A 284 -2.11 -9.91 -29.46
CA LYS A 284 -2.46 -11.11 -30.23
C LYS A 284 -3.39 -10.81 -31.40
N GLN A 285 -4.37 -9.93 -31.19
CA GLN A 285 -5.44 -9.66 -32.18
C GLN A 285 -5.06 -8.57 -33.18
N ARG A 286 -4.24 -7.59 -32.77
CA ARG A 286 -3.89 -6.44 -33.60
C ARG A 286 -2.86 -6.82 -34.65
N LEU A 287 -3.23 -6.62 -35.93
CA LEU A 287 -2.33 -6.82 -37.07
C LEU A 287 -1.76 -5.44 -37.52
N VAL A 288 -0.46 -5.42 -37.78
CA VAL A 288 0.28 -4.28 -38.37
C VAL A 288 1.28 -4.88 -39.36
N GLY A 289 1.36 -4.33 -40.57
CA GLY A 289 2.25 -4.84 -41.61
C GLY A 289 2.04 -6.34 -41.92
N GLY A 290 0.80 -6.82 -41.84
CA GLY A 290 0.45 -8.21 -42.15
C GLY A 290 0.75 -9.24 -41.05
N LYS A 291 1.31 -8.84 -39.89
CA LYS A 291 1.60 -9.75 -38.77
C LYS A 291 1.04 -9.22 -37.44
N SER A 292 0.82 -10.12 -36.49
CA SER A 292 0.43 -9.77 -35.13
C SER A 292 1.49 -8.85 -34.48
N LEU A 293 1.03 -7.95 -33.60
CA LEU A 293 1.96 -7.13 -32.81
C LEU A 293 2.94 -7.99 -31.99
N LEU A 294 2.59 -9.19 -31.57
CA LEU A 294 3.50 -10.13 -30.92
C LEU A 294 4.71 -10.52 -31.77
N GLY A 295 4.64 -10.35 -33.10
CA GLY A 295 5.76 -10.59 -34.01
C GLY A 295 6.84 -9.51 -34.00
N TYR A 296 6.70 -8.45 -33.19
CA TYR A 296 7.66 -7.34 -33.10
C TYR A 296 8.48 -7.42 -31.83
N ASP A 297 9.80 -7.33 -31.95
CA ASP A 297 10.75 -7.43 -30.83
C ASP A 297 10.45 -6.42 -29.70
N GLN A 298 10.24 -5.15 -30.05
CA GLN A 298 9.91 -4.11 -29.07
C GLN A 298 8.60 -4.40 -28.30
N VAL A 299 7.62 -5.03 -28.92
CA VAL A 299 6.37 -5.43 -28.28
C VAL A 299 6.64 -6.57 -27.31
N GLN A 300 7.41 -7.56 -27.74
CA GLN A 300 7.80 -8.68 -26.88
C GLN A 300 8.60 -8.21 -25.67
N HIS A 301 9.56 -7.29 -25.87
CA HIS A 301 10.33 -6.68 -24.76
C HIS A 301 9.42 -5.99 -23.74
N ARG A 302 8.42 -5.21 -24.17
CA ARG A 302 7.46 -4.59 -23.24
C ARG A 302 6.60 -5.61 -22.50
N LEU A 303 6.13 -6.64 -23.19
CA LEU A 303 5.33 -7.70 -22.56
C LEU A 303 6.15 -8.54 -21.58
N SER A 304 7.41 -8.86 -21.90
CA SER A 304 8.32 -9.58 -20.98
C SER A 304 8.61 -8.75 -19.72
N LYS A 305 8.72 -7.42 -19.82
CA LYS A 305 8.81 -6.54 -18.64
C LYS A 305 7.55 -6.62 -17.77
N LEU A 306 6.35 -6.62 -18.36
CA LEU A 306 5.11 -6.78 -17.60
C LEU A 306 5.04 -8.14 -16.89
N GLN A 307 5.52 -9.21 -17.54
CA GLN A 307 5.64 -10.55 -16.91
C GLN A 307 6.64 -10.54 -15.76
N ALA A 308 7.77 -9.85 -15.92
CA ALA A 308 8.76 -9.67 -14.87
C ALA A 308 8.17 -8.91 -13.66
N TYR A 309 7.41 -7.85 -13.88
CA TYR A 309 6.72 -7.10 -12.82
C TYR A 309 5.73 -7.99 -12.05
N TYR A 310 4.95 -8.79 -12.76
CA TYR A 310 4.04 -9.75 -12.15
C TYR A 310 4.79 -10.79 -11.30
N THR A 311 5.93 -11.29 -11.77
CA THR A 311 6.79 -12.24 -11.05
C THR A 311 7.38 -11.62 -9.79
N ILE A 312 7.86 -10.38 -9.86
CA ILE A 312 8.37 -9.62 -8.69
C ILE A 312 7.26 -9.43 -7.65
N CYS A 313 6.06 -9.03 -8.08
CA CYS A 313 4.92 -8.92 -7.17
C CYS A 313 4.59 -10.25 -6.49
N THR A 314 4.65 -11.37 -7.24
CA THR A 314 4.45 -12.71 -6.68
C THR A 314 5.48 -13.02 -5.59
N ALA A 315 6.78 -12.75 -5.86
CA ALA A 315 7.84 -12.96 -4.88
C ALA A 315 7.62 -12.12 -3.61
N MET A 316 7.20 -10.87 -3.76
CA MET A 316 6.88 -9.99 -2.63
C MET A 316 5.64 -10.46 -1.86
N CYS A 317 4.60 -11.00 -2.52
CA CYS A 317 3.44 -11.59 -1.85
C CYS A 317 3.86 -12.80 -0.99
N VAL A 318 4.67 -13.70 -1.54
CA VAL A 318 5.19 -14.86 -0.80
C VAL A 318 5.99 -14.40 0.42
N ASN A 319 6.94 -13.47 0.23
CA ASN A 319 7.74 -12.92 1.32
C ASN A 319 6.86 -12.25 2.40
N SER A 320 5.86 -11.47 2.01
CA SER A 320 4.95 -10.82 2.96
C SER A 320 4.11 -11.84 3.72
N SER A 321 3.61 -12.88 3.06
CA SER A 321 2.80 -13.92 3.71
C SER A 321 3.57 -14.73 4.76
N GLU A 322 4.89 -14.86 4.60
CA GLU A 322 5.76 -15.55 5.54
C GLU A 322 6.24 -14.69 6.71
N LYS A 323 6.39 -13.38 6.47
CA LYS A 323 7.01 -12.47 7.44
C LYS A 323 6.04 -11.63 8.24
N VAL A 324 4.82 -11.40 7.74
CA VAL A 324 3.85 -10.51 8.39
C VAL A 324 2.74 -11.32 9.04
N SER A 325 2.42 -10.98 10.27
CA SER A 325 1.22 -11.43 10.97
C SER A 325 0.66 -10.29 11.81
N ILE A 326 -0.61 -10.38 12.18
CA ILE A 326 -1.27 -9.37 12.99
C ILE A 326 -0.60 -9.16 14.36
N ASP A 327 0.03 -10.21 14.90
CA ASP A 327 0.66 -10.17 16.23
C ASP A 327 2.14 -9.73 16.17
N ARG A 328 2.75 -9.70 14.98
CA ARG A 328 4.14 -9.28 14.81
C ARG A 328 4.26 -7.75 14.86
N ASP A 329 5.24 -7.24 15.62
CA ASP A 329 5.60 -5.82 15.58
C ASP A 329 6.43 -5.52 14.33
N MET A 330 5.86 -4.73 13.42
CA MET A 330 6.51 -4.31 12.17
C MET A 330 7.23 -2.96 12.29
N ALA A 331 7.14 -2.25 13.42
CA ALA A 331 7.80 -0.95 13.60
C ALA A 331 9.32 -0.97 13.30
N PRO A 332 10.11 -2.01 13.68
CA PRO A 332 11.53 -2.08 13.36
C PRO A 332 11.85 -2.51 11.91
N HIS A 333 10.86 -2.94 11.12
CA HIS A 333 11.04 -3.49 9.77
C HIS A 333 10.86 -2.47 8.64
N GLY A 334 11.07 -1.19 8.93
CA GLY A 334 10.82 -0.08 8.00
C GLY A 334 11.62 -0.16 6.69
N LEU A 335 12.87 -0.65 6.72
CA LEU A 335 13.69 -0.75 5.51
C LEU A 335 13.03 -1.69 4.48
N GLU A 336 12.62 -2.89 4.89
CA GLU A 336 11.96 -3.86 4.01
C GLU A 336 10.57 -3.35 3.56
N ALA A 337 9.75 -2.85 4.48
CA ALA A 337 8.41 -2.37 4.19
C ALA A 337 8.42 -1.18 3.20
N ASN A 338 9.38 -0.25 3.37
CA ASN A 338 9.56 0.88 2.46
C ASN A 338 10.00 0.39 1.06
N ALA A 339 10.93 -0.56 0.99
CA ALA A 339 11.40 -1.12 -0.28
C ALA A 339 10.24 -1.82 -1.03
N VAL A 340 9.47 -2.65 -0.35
CA VAL A 340 8.32 -3.36 -0.93
C VAL A 340 7.30 -2.36 -1.48
N LYS A 341 6.85 -1.38 -0.67
CA LYS A 341 5.86 -0.38 -1.10
C LYS A 341 6.37 0.43 -2.29
N SER A 342 7.58 0.96 -2.22
CA SER A 342 8.09 1.86 -3.25
C SER A 342 8.27 1.15 -4.58
N VAL A 343 8.84 -0.06 -4.59
CA VAL A 343 9.03 -0.83 -5.84
C VAL A 343 7.69 -1.23 -6.43
N ILE A 344 6.77 -1.81 -5.64
CA ILE A 344 5.47 -2.24 -6.17
C ILE A 344 4.70 -1.08 -6.80
N THR A 345 4.67 0.08 -6.15
CA THR A 345 3.92 1.23 -6.68
C THR A 345 4.55 1.86 -7.92
N ASP A 346 5.89 1.81 -8.04
CA ASP A 346 6.57 2.16 -9.29
C ASP A 346 6.20 1.17 -10.40
N LEU A 347 6.25 -0.14 -10.13
CA LEU A 347 5.90 -1.18 -11.11
C LEU A 347 4.43 -1.10 -11.55
N MET A 348 3.49 -0.75 -10.65
CA MET A 348 2.09 -0.52 -11.00
C MET A 348 1.95 0.62 -11.99
N GLN A 349 2.58 1.76 -11.74
CA GLN A 349 2.53 2.92 -12.63
C GLN A 349 3.18 2.62 -13.98
N GLU A 350 4.36 2.01 -14.00
CA GLU A 350 5.04 1.61 -15.22
C GLU A 350 4.26 0.57 -16.03
N ALA A 351 3.62 -0.38 -15.36
CA ALA A 351 2.80 -1.41 -16.01
C ALA A 351 1.61 -0.79 -16.76
N SER A 352 0.90 0.15 -16.13
CA SER A 352 -0.24 0.81 -16.76
C SER A 352 0.18 1.66 -17.96
N GLN A 353 1.28 2.42 -17.85
CA GLN A 353 1.85 3.20 -18.94
C GLN A 353 2.34 2.32 -20.10
N SER A 354 3.01 1.20 -19.81
CA SER A 354 3.47 0.26 -20.82
C SER A 354 2.31 -0.42 -21.55
N ALA A 355 1.27 -0.83 -20.82
CA ALA A 355 0.05 -1.39 -21.39
C ALA A 355 -0.67 -0.36 -22.27
N MET A 356 -0.76 0.90 -21.84
CA MET A 356 -1.35 2.00 -22.62
C MET A 356 -0.57 2.21 -23.94
N GLN A 357 0.76 2.20 -23.89
CA GLN A 357 1.60 2.34 -25.08
C GLN A 357 1.38 1.18 -26.07
N LEU A 358 1.21 -0.05 -25.59
CA LEU A 358 0.97 -1.24 -26.42
C LEU A 358 -0.41 -1.21 -27.09
N ILE A 359 -1.44 -0.78 -26.35
CA ILE A 359 -2.83 -0.74 -26.83
C ILE A 359 -3.10 0.52 -27.68
N GLY A 360 -2.38 1.60 -27.41
CA GLY A 360 -2.47 2.86 -28.15
C GLY A 360 -3.74 3.65 -27.83
N ALA A 361 -4.24 4.44 -28.80
CA ALA A 361 -5.32 5.40 -28.61
C ALA A 361 -6.60 4.81 -27.98
N LYS A 362 -6.88 3.52 -28.16
CA LYS A 362 -8.02 2.84 -27.53
C LYS A 362 -7.91 2.89 -26.00
N ALA A 363 -6.71 2.73 -25.44
CA ALA A 363 -6.46 2.77 -24.00
C ALA A 363 -6.40 4.20 -23.43
N TYR A 364 -6.32 5.23 -24.27
CA TYR A 364 -6.29 6.63 -23.82
C TYR A 364 -7.67 7.16 -23.37
N LYS A 365 -8.69 6.33 -23.42
CA LYS A 365 -10.04 6.67 -22.98
C LYS A 365 -10.21 6.42 -21.50
N LEU A 366 -10.88 7.34 -20.79
CA LEU A 366 -11.16 7.19 -19.35
C LEU A 366 -12.03 5.96 -19.03
N ASN A 367 -12.89 5.55 -19.96
CA ASN A 367 -13.69 4.32 -19.84
C ASN A 367 -12.98 3.05 -20.31
N HIS A 368 -11.66 3.08 -20.51
CA HIS A 368 -10.85 1.89 -20.75
C HIS A 368 -10.07 1.54 -19.49
N ILE A 369 -10.07 0.26 -19.08
CA ILE A 369 -9.44 -0.17 -17.81
C ILE A 369 -7.97 0.24 -17.70
N VAL A 370 -7.19 0.20 -18.78
CA VAL A 370 -5.77 0.57 -18.79
C VAL A 370 -5.58 2.09 -18.66
N GLY A 371 -6.39 2.89 -19.36
CA GLY A 371 -6.36 4.35 -19.24
C GLY A 371 -6.73 4.82 -17.83
N ARG A 372 -7.81 4.27 -17.29
CA ARG A 372 -8.22 4.48 -15.90
C ARG A 372 -7.17 4.00 -14.92
N GLY A 373 -6.59 2.81 -15.14
CA GLY A 373 -5.54 2.23 -14.31
C GLY A 373 -4.31 3.12 -14.19
N THR A 374 -3.95 3.86 -15.25
CA THR A 374 -2.83 4.83 -15.21
C THR A 374 -3.11 5.98 -14.22
N MET A 375 -4.36 6.44 -14.14
CA MET A 375 -4.77 7.47 -13.19
C MET A 375 -4.90 6.91 -11.78
N ASP A 376 -5.51 5.73 -11.64
CA ASP A 376 -5.80 5.09 -10.36
C ASP A 376 -4.54 4.60 -9.64
N SER A 377 -3.48 4.20 -10.37
CA SER A 377 -2.22 3.75 -9.78
C SER A 377 -1.31 4.91 -9.32
N ARG A 378 -1.46 6.11 -9.87
CA ARG A 378 -0.58 7.24 -9.57
C ARG A 378 -0.53 7.64 -8.08
N PRO A 379 -1.64 7.73 -7.33
CA PRO A 379 -1.60 8.13 -5.93
C PRO A 379 -0.88 7.10 -5.02
N PHE A 380 -0.72 5.85 -5.44
CA PHE A 380 0.02 4.83 -4.68
C PHE A 380 1.50 5.18 -4.48
N GLN A 381 2.10 5.96 -5.37
CA GLN A 381 3.45 6.49 -5.19
C GLN A 381 3.51 7.69 -4.23
N ILE A 382 2.36 8.25 -3.84
CA ILE A 382 2.25 9.49 -3.06
C ILE A 382 1.85 9.21 -1.61
N PHE A 383 0.77 8.49 -1.38
CA PHE A 383 0.25 8.26 -0.02
C PHE A 383 1.07 7.21 0.75
N GLU A 384 0.86 7.14 2.08
CA GLU A 384 1.64 6.34 3.03
C GLU A 384 3.15 6.59 2.94
N GLY A 385 3.54 7.82 2.67
CA GLY A 385 4.90 8.27 2.40
C GLY A 385 5.23 8.24 0.91
N SER A 386 5.61 9.40 0.36
CA SER A 386 6.03 9.47 -1.06
C SER A 386 7.25 8.59 -1.31
N ASN A 387 7.33 8.01 -2.51
CA ASN A 387 8.41 7.08 -2.84
C ASN A 387 9.80 7.70 -2.65
N ASP A 388 10.00 9.00 -2.97
CA ASP A 388 11.29 9.65 -2.78
C ASP A 388 11.71 9.69 -1.30
N ILE A 389 10.77 9.99 -0.39
CA ILE A 389 11.03 9.96 1.06
C ILE A 389 11.36 8.54 1.51
N LEU A 390 10.62 7.54 1.03
CA LEU A 390 10.85 6.15 1.40
C LEU A 390 12.20 5.64 0.88
N TYR A 391 12.58 6.00 -0.35
CA TYR A 391 13.90 5.67 -0.90
C TYR A 391 15.03 6.32 -0.09
N ALA A 392 14.89 7.58 0.30
CA ALA A 392 15.87 8.22 1.19
C ALA A 392 15.98 7.46 2.53
N GLN A 393 14.85 7.11 3.16
CA GLN A 393 14.81 6.35 4.41
C GLN A 393 15.44 4.95 4.28
N ILE A 394 15.32 4.28 3.13
CA ILE A 394 15.98 2.99 2.86
C ILE A 394 17.50 3.15 2.92
N THR A 395 18.05 4.14 2.21
CA THR A 395 19.49 4.41 2.21
C THR A 395 19.99 4.77 3.60
N GLU A 396 19.34 5.71 4.27
CA GLU A 396 19.70 6.13 5.64
C GLU A 396 19.65 4.95 6.63
N GLY A 397 18.64 4.09 6.50
CA GLY A 397 18.51 2.87 7.31
C GLY A 397 19.66 1.91 7.06
N LEU A 398 20.01 1.67 5.79
CA LEU A 398 21.13 0.80 5.42
C LEU A 398 22.46 1.35 5.93
N MET A 399 22.73 2.65 5.73
CA MET A 399 23.95 3.31 6.20
C MET A 399 24.12 3.21 7.71
N LYS A 400 23.03 3.35 8.48
CA LYS A 400 23.04 3.13 9.94
C LYS A 400 23.44 1.70 10.30
N LEU A 401 22.95 0.70 9.54
CA LEU A 401 23.31 -0.71 9.74
C LEU A 401 24.78 -0.97 9.36
N MET A 402 25.24 -0.45 8.23
CA MET A 402 26.65 -0.54 7.78
C MET A 402 27.61 0.07 8.81
N LYS A 403 27.28 1.26 9.34
CA LYS A 403 28.06 1.92 10.41
C LYS A 403 28.13 1.06 11.67
N ARG A 404 27.03 0.44 12.10
CA ARG A 404 27.00 -0.47 13.25
C ARG A 404 27.86 -1.73 13.01
N ALA A 405 27.83 -2.26 11.78
CA ALA A 405 28.62 -3.41 11.36
C ALA A 405 30.10 -3.05 11.09
N LYS A 406 30.49 -1.78 11.15
CA LYS A 406 31.82 -1.26 10.76
C LYS A 406 32.24 -1.70 9.35
N GLN A 407 31.30 -1.77 8.44
CA GLN A 407 31.48 -2.18 7.04
C GLN A 407 31.16 -1.02 6.11
N ASN A 408 32.16 -0.52 5.38
CA ASN A 408 32.01 0.60 4.45
C ASN A 408 31.80 0.14 3.01
N ASN A 409 32.27 -1.07 2.63
CA ASN A 409 32.05 -1.58 1.29
C ASN A 409 30.63 -2.10 1.13
N LEU A 410 29.90 -1.53 0.17
CA LEU A 410 28.47 -1.82 -0.04
C LEU A 410 28.27 -3.29 -0.39
N PHE A 411 29.01 -3.84 -1.36
CA PHE A 411 28.85 -5.25 -1.75
C PHE A 411 29.10 -6.22 -0.60
N GLN A 412 30.16 -6.00 0.18
CA GLN A 412 30.47 -6.86 1.34
C GLN A 412 29.35 -6.81 2.39
N PHE A 413 28.76 -5.64 2.60
CA PHE A 413 27.62 -5.52 3.49
C PHE A 413 26.39 -6.26 2.94
N LEU A 414 26.04 -6.04 1.66
CA LEU A 414 24.88 -6.67 1.02
C LEU A 414 24.98 -8.20 1.01
N LYS A 415 26.19 -8.75 0.89
CA LYS A 415 26.44 -10.21 0.91
C LYS A 415 26.17 -10.84 2.28
N GLY A 416 26.32 -10.09 3.36
CA GLY A 416 26.04 -10.54 4.73
C GLY A 416 24.68 -10.13 5.28
N TYR A 417 23.87 -9.40 4.50
CA TYR A 417 22.60 -8.86 4.98
C TYR A 417 21.41 -9.68 4.48
N ASP A 418 20.56 -10.15 5.39
CA ASP A 418 19.47 -11.11 5.11
C ASP A 418 18.53 -10.66 3.99
N LEU A 419 18.27 -9.35 3.86
CA LEU A 419 17.38 -8.84 2.83
C LEU A 419 18.02 -8.81 1.42
N THR A 420 19.33 -9.04 1.28
CA THR A 420 20.04 -8.88 0.02
C THR A 420 21.03 -10.00 -0.31
N GLN A 421 21.34 -10.87 0.64
CA GLN A 421 22.44 -11.85 0.52
C GLN A 421 22.31 -12.78 -0.70
N ARG A 422 21.08 -13.17 -1.08
CA ARG A 422 20.83 -14.05 -2.25
C ARG A 422 21.02 -13.31 -3.58
N ALA A 423 20.81 -11.99 -3.59
CA ALA A 423 20.93 -11.14 -4.77
C ALA A 423 22.31 -10.52 -4.94
N ALA A 424 23.13 -10.47 -3.88
CA ALA A 424 24.35 -9.69 -3.87
C ALA A 424 25.31 -10.03 -5.01
N ASP A 425 25.49 -11.33 -5.32
CA ASP A 425 26.44 -11.77 -6.36
C ASP A 425 26.01 -11.33 -7.78
N TYR A 426 24.69 -11.17 -8.06
CA TYR A 426 24.19 -10.64 -9.34
C TYR A 426 24.58 -9.17 -9.58
N VAL A 427 24.72 -8.40 -8.51
CA VAL A 427 25.01 -6.96 -8.56
C VAL A 427 26.45 -6.60 -8.14
N LYS A 428 27.30 -7.60 -7.95
CA LYS A 428 28.68 -7.43 -7.44
C LYS A 428 29.47 -6.35 -8.17
N ASN A 429 29.49 -6.41 -9.50
CA ASN A 429 30.27 -5.47 -10.31
C ASN A 429 29.80 -4.02 -10.22
N LEU A 430 28.53 -3.81 -9.86
CA LEU A 430 27.92 -2.50 -9.72
C LEU A 430 28.03 -1.94 -8.30
N MET A 431 28.15 -2.81 -7.28
CA MET A 431 28.07 -2.45 -5.86
C MET A 431 29.41 -2.56 -5.11
N ASN A 432 30.48 -2.99 -5.75
CA ASN A 432 31.78 -3.18 -5.08
C ASN A 432 32.55 -1.87 -4.93
N PHE A 433 32.04 -0.98 -4.10
CA PHE A 433 32.66 0.29 -3.73
C PHE A 433 32.37 0.67 -2.28
N ASN A 434 33.15 1.61 -1.75
CA ASN A 434 32.87 2.18 -0.42
C ASN A 434 31.81 3.28 -0.55
N ILE A 435 30.72 3.15 0.23
CA ILE A 435 29.65 4.12 0.21
C ILE A 435 30.07 5.42 0.90
N ASP A 436 29.72 6.56 0.28
CA ASP A 436 29.89 7.86 0.91
C ASP A 436 28.79 8.07 1.96
N MET A 437 29.19 8.25 3.22
CA MET A 437 28.26 8.45 4.35
C MET A 437 27.69 9.88 4.41
N GLU A 438 28.16 10.80 3.57
CA GLU A 438 27.71 12.20 3.47
C GLU A 438 27.13 12.54 2.08
N MET A 439 26.57 11.54 1.42
CA MET A 439 26.01 11.74 0.07
C MET A 439 24.86 12.77 0.05
N SER A 440 24.72 13.45 -1.09
CA SER A 440 23.63 14.41 -1.31
C SER A 440 22.25 13.76 -1.19
N GLN A 441 21.21 14.54 -0.86
CA GLN A 441 19.85 14.04 -0.77
C GLN A 441 19.41 13.35 -2.07
N ARG A 442 19.74 13.89 -3.23
CA ARG A 442 19.47 13.25 -4.54
C ARG A 442 20.12 11.86 -4.62
N ASN A 443 21.38 11.75 -4.28
CA ASN A 443 22.10 10.47 -4.32
C ASN A 443 21.56 9.50 -3.27
N THR A 444 21.10 9.98 -2.13
CA THR A 444 20.41 9.17 -1.10
C THR A 444 19.14 8.54 -1.66
N VAL A 445 18.32 9.28 -2.41
CA VAL A 445 17.13 8.76 -3.08
C VAL A 445 17.48 7.74 -4.15
N GLU A 446 18.44 8.06 -5.05
CA GLU A 446 18.85 7.15 -6.13
C GLU A 446 19.44 5.84 -5.59
N MET A 447 20.28 5.92 -4.56
CA MET A 447 20.80 4.72 -3.89
C MET A 447 19.67 3.89 -3.25
N GLY A 448 18.67 4.54 -2.68
CA GLY A 448 17.49 3.84 -2.14
C GLY A 448 16.72 3.06 -3.21
N LYS A 449 16.59 3.60 -4.42
CA LYS A 449 15.99 2.88 -5.56
C LYS A 449 16.80 1.62 -5.91
N VAL A 450 18.11 1.73 -5.89
CA VAL A 450 19.04 0.61 -6.17
C VAL A 450 18.92 -0.47 -5.09
N ILE A 451 18.98 -0.08 -3.82
CA ILE A 451 18.86 -1.02 -2.67
C ILE A 451 17.49 -1.71 -2.67
N ALA A 452 16.41 -0.98 -2.90
CA ALA A 452 15.07 -1.54 -2.94
C ALA A 452 14.91 -2.60 -4.05
N ARG A 453 15.50 -2.37 -5.24
CA ARG A 453 15.51 -3.35 -6.33
C ARG A 453 16.38 -4.56 -6.02
N THR A 454 17.49 -4.37 -5.30
CA THR A 454 18.32 -5.48 -4.82
C THR A 454 17.57 -6.35 -3.80
N ILE A 455 16.77 -5.74 -2.91
CA ILE A 455 15.88 -6.46 -2.00
C ILE A 455 14.82 -7.23 -2.79
N SER A 456 14.22 -6.61 -3.82
CA SER A 456 13.26 -7.27 -4.69
C SER A 456 13.87 -8.47 -5.42
N MET A 457 15.08 -8.33 -5.92
CA MET A 457 15.84 -9.43 -6.54
C MET A 457 16.09 -10.57 -5.55
N ASN A 458 16.44 -10.26 -4.30
CA ASN A 458 16.62 -11.26 -3.25
C ASN A 458 15.35 -12.09 -3.02
N GLN A 459 14.17 -11.46 -3.07
CA GLN A 459 12.88 -12.14 -2.95
C GLN A 459 12.54 -12.98 -4.19
N VAL A 460 12.93 -12.52 -5.40
CA VAL A 460 12.77 -13.30 -6.65
C VAL A 460 13.67 -14.55 -6.63
N VAL A 461 14.91 -14.42 -6.14
CA VAL A 461 15.83 -15.57 -5.99
C VAL A 461 15.29 -16.56 -4.96
N ASP A 462 14.70 -16.09 -3.85
CA ASP A 462 14.03 -16.95 -2.87
C ASP A 462 12.83 -17.69 -3.49
N LEU A 463 12.06 -17.02 -4.33
CA LEU A 463 10.95 -17.63 -5.07
C LEU A 463 11.43 -18.76 -6.00
N ALA A 464 12.60 -18.58 -6.65
CA ALA A 464 13.24 -19.62 -7.46
C ALA A 464 13.60 -20.86 -6.63
N GLN A 465 14.13 -20.68 -5.42
CA GLN A 465 14.46 -21.76 -4.49
C GLN A 465 13.23 -22.56 -4.03
N LYS A 466 12.03 -21.93 -4.08
CA LYS A 466 10.74 -22.56 -3.79
C LYS A 466 10.13 -23.28 -4.99
N GLY A 467 10.83 -23.37 -6.12
CA GLY A 467 10.43 -24.16 -7.30
C GLY A 467 9.46 -23.46 -8.26
N TYR A 468 9.38 -22.13 -8.21
CA TYR A 468 8.58 -21.38 -9.18
C TYR A 468 9.19 -21.43 -10.58
N ARG A 469 8.39 -21.15 -11.60
CA ARG A 469 8.71 -21.31 -13.01
C ARG A 469 9.99 -20.53 -13.41
N LYS A 470 10.99 -21.30 -13.88
CA LYS A 470 12.37 -20.83 -14.07
C LYS A 470 12.52 -19.68 -15.07
N ASP A 471 11.86 -19.78 -16.24
CA ASP A 471 11.96 -18.76 -17.31
C ASP A 471 11.37 -17.39 -16.88
N LEU A 472 10.31 -17.38 -16.06
CA LEU A 472 9.75 -16.15 -15.50
C LEU A 472 10.68 -15.56 -14.43
N ILE A 473 11.33 -16.39 -13.63
CA ILE A 473 12.34 -15.96 -12.64
C ILE A 473 13.53 -15.33 -13.34
N GLU A 474 14.10 -15.98 -14.35
CA GLU A 474 15.22 -15.47 -15.14
C GLU A 474 14.89 -14.12 -15.79
N GLY A 475 13.68 -13.98 -16.36
CA GLY A 475 13.19 -12.72 -16.91
C GLY A 475 13.10 -11.61 -15.86
N ALA A 476 12.63 -11.92 -14.65
CA ALA A 476 12.53 -10.96 -13.56
C ALA A 476 13.91 -10.51 -13.04
N ILE A 477 14.85 -11.44 -12.89
CA ILE A 477 16.23 -11.13 -12.49
C ILE A 477 16.89 -10.24 -13.53
N THR A 478 16.82 -10.62 -14.82
CA THR A 478 17.41 -9.83 -15.94
C THR A 478 16.86 -8.40 -15.98
N MET A 479 15.56 -8.23 -15.78
CA MET A 479 14.94 -6.90 -15.76
C MET A 479 15.44 -6.08 -14.56
N LEU A 480 15.53 -6.67 -13.37
CA LEU A 480 16.06 -5.99 -12.18
C LEU A 480 17.54 -5.60 -12.35
N GLU A 481 18.37 -6.47 -12.95
CA GLU A 481 19.77 -6.14 -13.29
C GLU A 481 19.85 -4.94 -14.23
N GLN A 482 19.02 -4.90 -15.27
CA GLN A 482 18.98 -3.78 -16.22
C GLN A 482 18.55 -2.48 -15.52
N ASP A 483 17.56 -2.52 -14.66
CA ASP A 483 17.07 -1.34 -13.93
C ASP A 483 18.12 -0.83 -12.93
N ILE A 484 18.77 -1.74 -12.18
CA ILE A 484 19.86 -1.41 -11.26
C ILE A 484 21.04 -0.78 -12.05
N THR A 485 21.40 -1.36 -13.19
CA THR A 485 22.48 -0.83 -14.04
C THR A 485 22.20 0.60 -14.50
N LYS A 486 20.98 0.89 -14.96
CA LYS A 486 20.56 2.25 -15.36
C LYS A 486 20.62 3.24 -14.20
N LEU A 487 20.15 2.84 -13.03
CA LEU A 487 20.19 3.68 -11.83
C LEU A 487 21.62 3.98 -11.40
N MET A 488 22.52 2.98 -11.43
CA MET A 488 23.94 3.16 -11.09
C MET A 488 24.67 4.04 -12.10
N ALA A 489 24.34 3.94 -13.39
CA ALA A 489 24.87 4.87 -14.39
C ALA A 489 24.48 6.32 -14.08
N GLY A 490 23.23 6.56 -13.69
CA GLY A 490 22.76 7.88 -13.24
C GLY A 490 23.43 8.38 -11.96
N PHE A 491 23.69 7.46 -11.03
CA PHE A 491 24.36 7.78 -9.75
C PHE A 491 25.78 8.34 -9.93
N SER A 492 26.47 7.97 -10.99
CA SER A 492 27.84 8.43 -11.29
C SER A 492 27.92 9.91 -11.70
N PHE A 493 26.81 10.55 -12.05
CA PHE A 493 26.78 11.97 -12.40
C PHE A 493 26.79 12.85 -11.14
N THR A 494 27.91 13.52 -10.89
CA THR A 494 28.13 14.34 -9.68
C THR A 494 27.77 15.81 -9.86
N ASN A 495 27.48 16.26 -11.09
CA ASN A 495 27.18 17.67 -11.36
C ASN A 495 25.94 18.13 -10.59
N LYS A 496 26.11 19.16 -9.77
CA LYS A 496 24.98 19.82 -9.09
C LYS A 496 24.22 20.64 -10.13
N THR A 497 22.92 20.39 -10.23
CA THR A 497 21.99 21.24 -10.94
C THR A 497 21.16 22.00 -9.91
N SER A 498 21.02 23.31 -10.08
CA SER A 498 20.09 24.14 -9.30
C SER A 498 19.01 24.68 -10.20
N VAL A 499 17.84 24.94 -9.63
CA VAL A 499 16.79 25.67 -10.34
C VAL A 499 17.26 27.11 -10.57
N ILE A 500 16.95 27.65 -11.74
CA ILE A 500 17.13 29.05 -12.07
C ILE A 500 15.74 29.67 -12.00
N GLU A 501 15.45 30.40 -10.94
CA GLU A 501 14.09 30.92 -10.68
C GLU A 501 13.70 32.05 -11.65
N ASP A 502 14.70 32.86 -12.05
CA ASP A 502 14.58 33.98 -12.99
C ASP A 502 14.92 33.59 -14.44
N TYR A 503 14.64 32.34 -14.84
CA TYR A 503 15.05 31.76 -16.12
C TYR A 503 14.52 32.53 -17.37
N GLU A 504 13.54 33.38 -17.24
CA GLU A 504 13.03 34.27 -18.29
C GLU A 504 13.78 35.62 -18.35
N GLU A 505 14.45 36.04 -17.26
CA GLU A 505 15.15 37.32 -17.18
C GLU A 505 16.44 37.29 -18.01
N ASN A 506 16.67 38.34 -18.79
CA ASN A 506 17.84 38.49 -19.66
C ASN A 506 18.10 37.29 -20.60
N SER A 507 17.09 36.49 -20.87
CA SER A 507 17.16 35.35 -21.77
C SER A 507 16.25 35.55 -22.99
N LYS A 508 16.58 34.87 -24.10
CA LYS A 508 15.71 34.76 -25.27
C LYS A 508 14.85 33.51 -25.21
N TRP A 509 14.44 33.09 -24.02
CA TRP A 509 13.62 31.93 -23.81
C TRP A 509 12.32 32.05 -24.64
N ILE A 510 12.06 31.06 -25.51
CA ILE A 510 10.94 31.00 -26.45
C ILE A 510 10.76 32.20 -27.41
N ASP A 511 11.79 33.01 -27.65
CA ASP A 511 11.76 34.11 -28.63
C ASP A 511 11.90 33.64 -30.09
N PHE A 512 11.94 32.34 -30.33
CA PHE A 512 12.09 31.74 -31.66
C PHE A 512 11.01 32.17 -32.67
N ALA A 513 9.84 32.57 -32.18
CA ALA A 513 8.72 33.04 -33.02
C ALA A 513 8.88 34.51 -33.52
N LYS A 514 9.90 35.21 -33.02
CA LYS A 514 10.17 36.61 -33.37
C LYS A 514 11.40 36.79 -34.27
N VAL A 515 11.99 35.67 -34.71
CA VAL A 515 13.19 35.68 -35.58
C VAL A 515 12.78 35.74 -37.05
#